data_d81e9c5108659f2545f24389f6501fa7
#
_entry.id   d81e9c5108659f2545f24389f6501fa7
#
_cell.length_a   1.000
_cell.length_b   1.000
_cell.length_c   1.000
_cell.angle_alpha   90.00
_cell.angle_beta   90.00
_cell.angle_gamma   90.00
#
_symmetry.space_group_name_H-M   'P 1'
#
loop_
_entity.id
_entity.type
_entity.pdbx_description
1 polymer ?
#
loop_
_entity_poly.entity_id
_entity_poly.type
_entity_poly.pdbx_seq_one_letter_code
_entity_poly.pdbx_strand_id
1 'polypeptide(L)'
;KGAKMSKSKGNVIDPLHLIDDYGADALRFTLAAMAAQGRDIKLSTQRVEGYRNFATKLWNASRFAEMNGCALADGFDPSKARETLNRWIAHETARATREVTEAIQAYRFNDAAGIMYRFVWNIYCDWYLELAKPVLMGADSPAKAETQASIAWARDEILKLLHPFMPFLTEELWAVTAKRDGLLALAEWPLKAPAAPMIETAIAGDPLAMPVIVVPAPEIKQFSDPAAEAEIGWLIELISAIRSMRAEMNIPPATLFPLVLVGASTDIKSRAERWSDVMKRLARLGDISFADRAPDGSVQLLVRGEVAAIPLKGVIDLAAEKVRLDKELAKADADIKRVDAKLGNEKFVANAPEEVIDEQREKRDEAEARKAKILEALERLKDVA
;
A
#
# COMPACT_ATOMS: atom_id res chain seq x y z
N LYS A 1 -17.47 -18.16 9.71
CA LYS A 1 -18.77 -18.52 9.26
C LYS A 1 -19.96 -17.73 9.87
N GLY A 2 -19.74 -16.63 10.61
CA GLY A 2 -20.76 -15.66 11.03
C GLY A 2 -21.63 -16.05 12.24
N ALA A 3 -21.62 -17.29 12.69
CA ALA A 3 -22.37 -17.70 13.88
C ALA A 3 -21.71 -17.14 15.16
N LYS A 4 -22.53 -16.64 16.11
CA LYS A 4 -22.05 -16.22 17.44
C LYS A 4 -21.30 -17.35 18.11
N MET A 5 -20.07 -17.09 18.56
CA MET A 5 -19.28 -18.05 19.32
C MET A 5 -19.93 -18.35 20.66
N SER A 6 -19.98 -19.64 21.03
CA SER A 6 -20.53 -20.11 22.30
C SER A 6 -19.84 -21.41 22.72
N LYS A 7 -19.47 -21.49 23.98
CA LYS A 7 -18.89 -22.71 24.55
C LYS A 7 -19.80 -23.93 24.34
N SER A 8 -21.12 -23.75 24.47
CA SER A 8 -22.11 -24.81 24.28
C SER A 8 -22.22 -25.33 22.84
N LYS A 9 -21.80 -24.51 21.84
CA LYS A 9 -21.78 -24.89 20.43
C LYS A 9 -20.42 -25.43 19.97
N GLY A 10 -19.40 -25.41 20.83
CA GLY A 10 -18.04 -25.86 20.50
C GLY A 10 -17.34 -25.08 19.39
N ASN A 11 -17.82 -23.87 19.08
CA ASN A 11 -17.28 -23.02 18.00
C ASN A 11 -16.45 -21.82 18.52
N VAL A 12 -15.96 -21.92 19.76
CA VAL A 12 -15.09 -20.91 20.37
C VAL A 12 -13.68 -21.09 19.84
N ILE A 13 -13.08 -19.99 19.39
CA ILE A 13 -11.65 -19.94 19.08
C ILE A 13 -10.91 -19.50 20.34
N ASP A 14 -9.98 -20.33 20.81
CA ASP A 14 -9.13 -19.97 21.93
C ASP A 14 -8.05 -18.97 21.46
N PRO A 15 -8.01 -17.76 22.04
CA PRO A 15 -7.01 -16.77 21.66
C PRO A 15 -5.57 -17.24 21.96
N LEU A 16 -5.34 -18.10 22.93
CA LEU A 16 -4.01 -18.62 23.24
C LEU A 16 -3.46 -19.46 22.10
N HIS A 17 -4.26 -20.33 21.48
CA HIS A 17 -3.83 -21.05 20.28
C HIS A 17 -3.47 -20.13 19.11
N LEU A 18 -4.23 -19.05 18.92
CA LEU A 18 -3.89 -18.06 17.89
C LEU A 18 -2.57 -17.33 18.20
N ILE A 19 -2.30 -17.08 19.48
CA ILE A 19 -1.05 -16.44 19.91
C ILE A 19 0.13 -17.41 19.70
N ASP A 20 -0.04 -18.68 20.02
CA ASP A 20 1.01 -19.70 19.82
C ASP A 20 1.33 -19.91 18.34
N ASP A 21 0.31 -19.92 17.47
CA ASP A 21 0.47 -20.15 16.02
C ASP A 21 0.94 -18.91 15.23
N TYR A 22 0.45 -17.72 15.61
CA TYR A 22 0.59 -16.51 14.79
C TYR A 22 1.27 -15.33 15.52
N GLY A 23 1.44 -15.41 16.83
CA GLY A 23 1.96 -14.35 17.67
C GLY A 23 0.89 -13.36 18.18
N ALA A 24 1.15 -12.79 19.36
CA ALA A 24 0.22 -11.88 20.03
C ALA A 24 -0.06 -10.62 19.19
N ASP A 25 0.95 -10.05 18.55
CA ASP A 25 0.80 -8.83 17.73
C ASP A 25 -0.11 -9.04 16.52
N ALA A 26 -0.04 -10.21 15.87
CA ALA A 26 -0.92 -10.54 14.75
C ALA A 26 -2.39 -10.60 15.19
N LEU A 27 -2.68 -11.23 16.34
CA LEU A 27 -4.02 -11.27 16.90
C LEU A 27 -4.50 -9.86 17.31
N ARG A 28 -3.68 -9.10 18.04
CA ARG A 28 -4.01 -7.72 18.46
C ARG A 28 -4.35 -6.83 17.27
N PHE A 29 -3.50 -6.84 16.25
CA PHE A 29 -3.72 -6.04 15.05
C PHE A 29 -4.97 -6.48 14.28
N THR A 30 -5.22 -7.80 14.20
CA THR A 30 -6.44 -8.34 13.59
C THR A 30 -7.69 -7.80 14.28
N LEU A 31 -7.73 -7.88 15.61
CA LEU A 31 -8.88 -7.41 16.38
C LEU A 31 -9.10 -5.91 16.20
N ALA A 32 -8.04 -5.11 16.26
CA ALA A 32 -8.12 -3.67 16.03
C ALA A 32 -8.61 -3.33 14.61
N ALA A 33 -8.05 -3.99 13.58
CA ALA A 33 -8.44 -3.76 12.19
C ALA A 33 -9.89 -4.17 11.86
N MET A 34 -10.45 -5.09 12.65
CA MET A 34 -11.83 -5.58 12.47
C MET A 34 -12.85 -4.90 13.40
N ALA A 35 -12.40 -4.10 14.37
CA ALA A 35 -13.25 -3.45 15.37
C ALA A 35 -13.99 -2.23 14.79
N ALA A 36 -14.78 -2.42 13.73
CA ALA A 36 -15.65 -1.38 13.21
C ALA A 36 -16.81 -1.11 14.19
N GLN A 37 -17.14 0.15 14.40
CA GLN A 37 -18.20 0.55 15.31
C GLN A 37 -19.56 -0.10 14.92
N GLY A 38 -20.23 -0.70 15.91
CA GLY A 38 -21.57 -1.28 15.74
C GLY A 38 -21.64 -2.59 14.93
N ARG A 39 -20.51 -3.26 14.67
CA ARG A 39 -20.46 -4.54 13.95
C ARG A 39 -19.77 -5.64 14.75
N ASP A 40 -20.30 -6.84 14.63
CA ASP A 40 -19.63 -8.03 15.18
C ASP A 40 -18.36 -8.36 14.41
N ILE A 41 -17.33 -8.79 15.13
CA ILE A 41 -16.05 -9.21 14.54
C ILE A 41 -16.21 -10.64 14.02
N LYS A 42 -16.07 -10.83 12.71
CA LYS A 42 -15.99 -12.14 12.07
C LYS A 42 -14.52 -12.60 12.01
N LEU A 43 -14.02 -13.11 13.13
CA LEU A 43 -12.63 -13.58 13.23
C LEU A 43 -12.41 -14.83 12.38
N SER A 44 -11.34 -14.83 11.58
CA SER A 44 -10.83 -16.01 10.86
C SER A 44 -9.33 -16.16 11.07
N THR A 45 -8.85 -17.39 11.12
CA THR A 45 -7.42 -17.71 11.23
C THR A 45 -6.62 -17.15 10.05
N GLN A 46 -7.18 -17.18 8.84
CA GLN A 46 -6.56 -16.62 7.64
C GLN A 46 -6.28 -15.11 7.76
N ARG A 47 -7.15 -14.35 8.43
CA ARG A 47 -6.89 -12.92 8.67
C ARG A 47 -5.76 -12.71 9.66
N VAL A 48 -5.71 -13.51 10.72
CA VAL A 48 -4.60 -13.45 11.70
C VAL A 48 -3.28 -13.81 11.03
N GLU A 49 -3.27 -14.84 10.17
CA GLU A 49 -2.11 -15.20 9.36
C GLU A 49 -1.68 -14.06 8.42
N GLY A 50 -2.62 -13.37 7.79
CA GLY A 50 -2.33 -12.18 6.96
C GLY A 50 -1.58 -11.10 7.74
N TYR A 51 -1.97 -10.82 8.97
CA TYR A 51 -1.29 -9.83 9.80
C TYR A 51 0.02 -10.35 10.43
N ARG A 52 0.19 -11.66 10.62
CA ARG A 52 1.51 -12.25 10.89
C ARG A 52 2.46 -12.00 9.71
N ASN A 53 1.98 -12.17 8.49
CA ASN A 53 2.79 -11.89 7.28
C ASN A 53 3.14 -10.40 7.18
N PHE A 54 2.25 -9.51 7.60
CA PHE A 54 2.54 -8.08 7.73
C PHE A 54 3.68 -7.81 8.73
N ALA A 55 3.64 -8.43 9.91
CA ALA A 55 4.72 -8.35 10.90
C ALA A 55 6.06 -8.85 10.33
N THR A 56 6.04 -10.00 9.65
CA THR A 56 7.23 -10.56 8.97
C THR A 56 7.77 -9.62 7.89
N LYS A 57 6.89 -8.95 7.13
CA LYS A 57 7.32 -7.99 6.11
C LYS A 57 8.04 -6.78 6.72
N LEU A 58 7.53 -6.24 7.82
CA LEU A 58 8.17 -5.13 8.54
C LEU A 58 9.54 -5.56 9.12
N TRP A 59 9.61 -6.76 9.70
CA TRP A 59 10.86 -7.34 10.17
C TRP A 59 11.90 -7.42 9.04
N ASN A 60 11.53 -8.00 7.91
CA ASN A 60 12.41 -8.14 6.75
C ASN A 60 12.83 -6.78 6.17
N ALA A 61 11.94 -5.80 6.14
CA ALA A 61 12.24 -4.44 5.72
C ALA A 61 13.27 -3.77 6.65
N SER A 62 13.15 -3.99 7.96
CA SER A 62 14.12 -3.50 8.95
C SER A 62 15.47 -4.16 8.81
N ARG A 63 15.51 -5.48 8.56
CA ARG A 63 16.77 -6.22 8.26
C ARG A 63 17.42 -5.75 6.95
N PHE A 64 16.61 -5.51 5.91
CA PHE A 64 17.11 -4.94 4.67
C PHE A 64 17.76 -3.56 4.90
N ALA A 65 17.12 -2.70 5.68
CA ALA A 65 17.66 -1.39 6.03
C ALA A 65 19.02 -1.52 6.77
N GLU A 66 19.07 -2.39 7.77
CA GLU A 66 20.30 -2.65 8.52
C GLU A 66 21.45 -3.14 7.60
N MET A 67 21.19 -4.13 6.75
CA MET A 67 22.16 -4.68 5.79
C MET A 67 22.70 -3.64 4.80
N ASN A 68 21.93 -2.56 4.55
CA ASN A 68 22.32 -1.45 3.68
C ASN A 68 22.86 -0.25 4.47
N GLY A 69 23.22 -0.42 5.74
CA GLY A 69 23.81 0.63 6.56
C GLY A 69 22.85 1.78 6.92
N CYS A 70 21.54 1.53 6.87
CA CYS A 70 20.55 2.54 7.24
C CYS A 70 20.49 2.66 8.76
N ALA A 71 21.09 3.71 9.28
CA ALA A 71 21.14 4.03 10.70
C ALA A 71 20.66 5.46 10.94
N LEU A 72 20.18 5.73 12.15
CA LEU A 72 19.89 7.09 12.58
C LEU A 72 21.18 7.91 12.54
N ALA A 73 21.11 9.07 11.91
CA ALA A 73 22.19 10.05 11.92
C ALA A 73 21.90 11.13 12.95
N ASP A 74 22.89 11.47 13.77
CA ASP A 74 22.77 12.53 14.76
C ASP A 74 22.37 13.84 14.08
N GLY A 75 21.31 14.46 14.58
CA GLY A 75 20.80 15.73 14.05
C GLY A 75 20.13 15.63 12.67
N PHE A 76 19.80 14.43 12.18
CA PHE A 76 19.04 14.28 10.94
C PHE A 76 17.67 14.95 11.07
N ASP A 77 17.39 15.85 10.14
CA ASP A 77 16.13 16.59 10.06
C ASP A 77 15.48 16.27 8.68
N PRO A 78 14.42 15.46 8.66
CA PRO A 78 13.77 15.06 7.40
C PRO A 78 13.16 16.24 6.64
N SER A 79 12.89 17.39 7.30
CA SER A 79 12.40 18.59 6.63
C SER A 79 13.45 19.24 5.73
N LYS A 80 14.71 18.88 5.90
CA LYS A 80 15.86 19.39 5.12
C LYS A 80 16.32 18.41 4.05
N ALA A 81 15.61 17.32 3.83
CA ALA A 81 15.93 16.36 2.79
C ALA A 81 15.96 17.03 1.40
N ARG A 82 16.96 16.68 0.59
CA ARG A 82 17.18 17.26 -0.75
C ARG A 82 16.67 16.33 -1.85
N GLU A 83 16.84 15.02 -1.66
CA GLU A 83 16.41 14.03 -2.63
C GLU A 83 14.89 13.96 -2.68
N THR A 84 14.31 13.99 -3.88
CA THR A 84 12.86 13.96 -4.07
C THR A 84 12.21 12.74 -3.40
N LEU A 85 12.86 11.58 -3.49
CA LEU A 85 12.39 10.36 -2.86
C LEU A 85 12.32 10.47 -1.33
N ASN A 86 13.30 11.12 -0.71
CA ASN A 86 13.35 11.29 0.73
C ASN A 86 12.37 12.37 1.23
N ARG A 87 12.15 13.42 0.45
CA ARG A 87 11.09 14.40 0.71
C ARG A 87 9.69 13.77 0.60
N TRP A 88 9.52 12.90 -0.38
CA TRP A 88 8.26 12.15 -0.53
C TRP A 88 7.96 11.25 0.67
N ILE A 89 8.93 10.46 1.16
CA ILE A 89 8.65 9.61 2.34
C ILE A 89 8.43 10.44 3.60
N ALA A 90 9.08 11.60 3.74
CA ALA A 90 8.80 12.53 4.84
C ALA A 90 7.36 13.06 4.78
N HIS A 91 6.88 13.45 3.59
CA HIS A 91 5.50 13.85 3.35
C HIS A 91 4.51 12.73 3.69
N GLU A 92 4.75 11.52 3.20
CA GLU A 92 3.88 10.35 3.43
C GLU A 92 3.86 9.93 4.91
N THR A 93 5.01 9.99 5.59
CA THR A 93 5.12 9.71 7.03
C THR A 93 4.30 10.72 7.84
N ALA A 94 4.42 12.01 7.51
CA ALA A 94 3.65 13.05 8.17
C ALA A 94 2.14 12.92 7.92
N ARG A 95 1.74 12.56 6.70
CA ARG A 95 0.35 12.29 6.36
C ARG A 95 -0.20 11.11 7.16
N ALA A 96 0.51 9.98 7.16
CA ALA A 96 0.11 8.79 7.91
C ALA A 96 0.01 9.08 9.41
N THR A 97 0.98 9.82 9.98
CA THR A 97 0.99 10.21 11.38
C THR A 97 -0.27 11.02 11.75
N ARG A 98 -0.62 12.02 10.94
CA ARG A 98 -1.82 12.83 11.16
C ARG A 98 -3.09 11.97 11.10
N GLU A 99 -3.25 11.20 10.03
CA GLU A 99 -4.44 10.38 9.81
C GLU A 99 -4.63 9.31 10.89
N VAL A 100 -3.53 8.66 11.33
CA VAL A 100 -3.55 7.69 12.45
C VAL A 100 -3.91 8.37 13.75
N THR A 101 -3.34 9.54 14.04
CA THR A 101 -3.61 10.30 15.25
C THR A 101 -5.09 10.71 15.32
N GLU A 102 -5.62 11.27 14.25
CA GLU A 102 -7.03 11.65 14.14
C GLU A 102 -7.97 10.43 14.29
N ALA A 103 -7.61 9.30 13.71
CA ALA A 103 -8.39 8.07 13.84
C ALA A 103 -8.39 7.54 15.28
N ILE A 104 -7.23 7.53 15.96
CA ILE A 104 -7.13 7.11 17.37
C ILE A 104 -7.91 8.05 18.28
N GLN A 105 -7.78 9.37 18.11
CA GLN A 105 -8.52 10.37 18.88
C GLN A 105 -10.04 10.24 18.71
N ALA A 106 -10.49 9.82 17.52
CA ALA A 106 -11.89 9.56 17.23
C ALA A 106 -12.34 8.13 17.60
N TYR A 107 -11.49 7.34 18.28
CA TYR A 107 -11.75 5.92 18.61
C TYR A 107 -12.06 5.02 17.40
N ARG A 108 -11.59 5.39 16.21
CA ARG A 108 -11.71 4.62 14.97
C ARG A 108 -10.46 3.75 14.77
N PHE A 109 -10.29 2.75 15.64
CA PHE A 109 -9.07 1.91 15.65
C PHE A 109 -8.90 1.09 14.39
N ASN A 110 -10.00 0.65 13.76
CA ASN A 110 -9.98 -0.04 12.47
C ASN A 110 -9.42 0.85 11.35
N ASP A 111 -9.78 2.14 11.34
CA ASP A 111 -9.24 3.08 10.36
C ASP A 111 -7.75 3.32 10.60
N ALA A 112 -7.35 3.54 11.87
CA ALA A 112 -5.95 3.67 12.23
C ALA A 112 -5.11 2.46 11.78
N ALA A 113 -5.58 1.24 12.05
CA ALA A 113 -4.93 0.00 11.61
C ALA A 113 -4.84 -0.08 10.08
N GLY A 114 -5.90 0.29 9.35
CA GLY A 114 -5.92 0.31 7.90
C GLY A 114 -4.96 1.33 7.28
N ILE A 115 -4.84 2.52 7.87
CA ILE A 115 -3.88 3.56 7.45
C ILE A 115 -2.46 3.07 7.65
N MET A 116 -2.13 2.53 8.84
CA MET A 116 -0.80 2.00 9.14
C MET A 116 -0.43 0.84 8.21
N TYR A 117 -1.37 -0.09 7.97
CA TYR A 117 -1.14 -1.20 7.04
C TYR A 117 -0.76 -0.69 5.64
N ARG A 118 -1.54 0.24 5.08
CA ARG A 118 -1.27 0.82 3.76
C ARG A 118 0.05 1.57 3.72
N PHE A 119 0.34 2.39 4.73
CA PHE A 119 1.57 3.15 4.80
C PHE A 119 2.80 2.24 4.86
N VAL A 120 2.79 1.26 5.76
CA VAL A 120 3.93 0.36 5.96
C VAL A 120 4.10 -0.59 4.77
N TRP A 121 3.02 -1.27 4.38
CA TRP A 121 3.11 -2.30 3.33
C TRP A 121 3.30 -1.68 1.95
N ASN A 122 2.38 -0.80 1.54
CA ASN A 122 2.36 -0.33 0.15
C ASN A 122 3.34 0.81 -0.08
N ILE A 123 3.44 1.78 0.84
CA ILE A 123 4.27 2.98 0.64
C ILE A 123 5.71 2.71 1.03
N TYR A 124 5.96 2.33 2.29
CA TYR A 124 7.33 2.15 2.77
C TYR A 124 8.00 0.91 2.17
N CYS A 125 7.39 -0.28 2.32
CA CYS A 125 8.02 -1.54 1.89
C CYS A 125 8.01 -1.73 0.38
N ASP A 126 6.84 -1.56 -0.28
CA ASP A 126 6.67 -1.91 -1.69
C ASP A 126 7.23 -0.84 -2.63
N TRP A 127 7.19 0.45 -2.24
CA TRP A 127 7.66 1.52 -3.10
C TRP A 127 8.92 2.20 -2.61
N TYR A 128 8.92 2.78 -1.41
CA TYR A 128 10.04 3.58 -0.96
C TYR A 128 11.36 2.78 -0.94
N LEU A 129 11.36 1.62 -0.31
CA LEU A 129 12.56 0.77 -0.26
C LEU A 129 12.98 0.28 -1.66
N GLU A 130 12.02 -0.05 -2.54
CA GLU A 130 12.34 -0.47 -3.91
C GLU A 130 12.92 0.67 -4.75
N LEU A 131 12.38 1.88 -4.62
CA LEU A 131 12.88 3.06 -5.30
C LEU A 131 14.26 3.51 -4.76
N ALA A 132 14.54 3.26 -3.49
CA ALA A 132 15.82 3.58 -2.86
C ALA A 132 16.96 2.62 -3.24
N LYS A 133 16.68 1.39 -3.69
CA LYS A 133 17.72 0.38 -3.99
C LYS A 133 18.84 0.87 -4.90
N PRO A 134 18.60 1.58 -6.02
CA PRO A 134 19.72 2.04 -6.86
C PRO A 134 20.68 2.96 -6.12
N VAL A 135 20.18 3.85 -5.27
CA VAL A 135 20.98 4.78 -4.47
C VAL A 135 21.76 4.01 -3.40
N LEU A 136 21.10 3.08 -2.70
CA LEU A 136 21.74 2.27 -1.64
C LEU A 136 22.84 1.37 -2.18
N MET A 137 22.67 0.80 -3.36
CA MET A 137 23.65 -0.08 -4.03
C MET A 137 24.73 0.69 -4.78
N GLY A 138 24.57 2.00 -4.97
CA GLY A 138 25.54 2.87 -5.62
C GLY A 138 26.75 3.20 -4.75
N ALA A 139 27.69 3.95 -5.31
CA ALA A 139 28.84 4.47 -4.58
C ALA A 139 28.41 5.40 -3.44
N ASP A 140 29.29 5.55 -2.47
CA ASP A 140 29.05 6.45 -1.35
C ASP A 140 28.92 7.90 -1.84
N SER A 141 27.87 8.56 -1.39
CA SER A 141 27.50 9.90 -1.81
C SER A 141 26.61 10.59 -0.75
N PRO A 142 26.50 11.93 -0.79
CA PRO A 142 25.57 12.63 0.09
C PRO A 142 24.11 12.15 -0.07
N ALA A 143 23.69 11.82 -1.29
CA ALA A 143 22.36 11.28 -1.57
C ALA A 143 22.15 9.89 -0.91
N LYS A 144 23.16 9.02 -0.94
CA LYS A 144 23.11 7.72 -0.27
C LYS A 144 23.02 7.89 1.25
N ALA A 145 23.88 8.74 1.83
CA ALA A 145 23.85 9.00 3.27
C ALA A 145 22.50 9.59 3.73
N GLU A 146 21.95 10.54 2.99
CA GLU A 146 20.62 11.11 3.24
C GLU A 146 19.53 10.02 3.16
N THR A 147 19.60 9.16 2.13
CA THR A 147 18.61 8.07 1.94
C THR A 147 18.68 7.04 3.05
N GLN A 148 19.90 6.66 3.49
CA GLN A 148 20.10 5.77 4.64
C GLN A 148 19.48 6.35 5.92
N ALA A 149 19.73 7.63 6.21
CA ALA A 149 19.17 8.31 7.37
C ALA A 149 17.64 8.44 7.28
N SER A 150 17.10 8.74 6.09
CA SER A 150 15.67 8.86 5.85
C SER A 150 14.94 7.53 6.04
N ILE A 151 15.53 6.41 5.59
CA ILE A 151 14.98 5.07 5.78
C ILE A 151 14.92 4.73 7.27
N ALA A 152 16.00 4.98 8.01
CA ALA A 152 16.07 4.72 9.44
C ALA A 152 15.07 5.58 10.22
N TRP A 153 14.97 6.87 9.88
CA TRP A 153 13.99 7.78 10.48
C TRP A 153 12.55 7.33 10.22
N ALA A 154 12.19 7.05 8.95
CA ALA A 154 10.83 6.62 8.59
C ALA A 154 10.45 5.30 9.28
N ARG A 155 11.41 4.35 9.39
CA ARG A 155 11.21 3.11 10.18
C ARG A 155 10.87 3.43 11.62
N ASP A 156 11.60 4.33 12.25
CA ASP A 156 11.38 4.67 13.65
C ASP A 156 10.00 5.32 13.87
N GLU A 157 9.57 6.20 12.97
CA GLU A 157 8.22 6.76 13.02
C GLU A 157 7.14 5.67 12.82
N ILE A 158 7.38 4.71 11.93
CA ILE A 158 6.52 3.53 11.76
C ILE A 158 6.42 2.72 13.06
N LEU A 159 7.53 2.47 13.74
CA LEU A 159 7.54 1.71 14.99
C LEU A 159 6.72 2.41 16.07
N LYS A 160 6.84 3.73 16.19
CA LYS A 160 6.03 4.54 17.13
C LYS A 160 4.54 4.45 16.82
N LEU A 161 4.15 4.60 15.55
CA LEU A 161 2.74 4.54 15.13
C LEU A 161 2.12 3.16 15.36
N LEU A 162 2.87 2.09 15.12
CA LEU A 162 2.41 0.72 15.27
C LEU A 162 2.40 0.23 16.71
N HIS A 163 3.22 0.81 17.59
CA HIS A 163 3.43 0.32 18.95
C HIS A 163 2.15 0.07 19.76
N PRO A 164 1.12 0.94 19.73
CA PRO A 164 -0.14 0.67 20.43
C PRO A 164 -0.85 -0.61 19.99
N PHE A 165 -0.62 -1.04 18.77
CA PHE A 165 -1.29 -2.20 18.15
C PHE A 165 -0.42 -3.46 18.16
N MET A 166 0.89 -3.32 17.95
CA MET A 166 1.86 -4.40 17.82
C MET A 166 3.08 -4.17 18.74
N PRO A 167 2.88 -4.15 20.06
CA PRO A 167 3.93 -3.70 20.99
C PRO A 167 5.16 -4.61 21.03
N PHE A 168 5.01 -5.91 20.85
CA PHE A 168 6.14 -6.84 21.00
C PHE A 168 7.11 -6.75 19.84
N LEU A 169 6.62 -6.79 18.60
CA LEU A 169 7.44 -6.64 17.39
C LEU A 169 8.13 -5.27 17.35
N THR A 170 7.38 -4.22 17.65
CA THR A 170 7.91 -2.85 17.52
C THR A 170 8.92 -2.54 18.59
N GLU A 171 8.75 -3.04 19.82
CA GLU A 171 9.74 -2.90 20.88
C GLU A 171 11.04 -3.66 20.55
N GLU A 172 10.93 -4.90 20.05
CA GLU A 172 12.08 -5.67 19.61
C GLU A 172 12.84 -4.96 18.49
N LEU A 173 12.14 -4.50 17.44
CA LEU A 173 12.76 -3.76 16.35
C LEU A 173 13.40 -2.46 16.82
N TRP A 174 12.77 -1.77 17.78
CA TRP A 174 13.32 -0.56 18.38
C TRP A 174 14.67 -0.83 19.06
N ALA A 175 14.74 -1.91 19.83
CA ALA A 175 15.95 -2.29 20.56
C ALA A 175 17.09 -2.75 19.64
N VAL A 176 16.78 -3.55 18.59
CA VAL A 176 17.83 -4.16 17.75
C VAL A 176 18.32 -3.25 16.62
N THR A 177 17.54 -2.25 16.20
CA THR A 177 17.89 -1.41 15.03
C THR A 177 18.74 -0.18 15.35
N ALA A 178 18.86 0.20 16.63
CA ALA A 178 19.76 1.25 17.07
C ALA A 178 20.05 1.12 18.56
N LYS A 179 21.21 1.67 19.00
CA LYS A 179 21.50 1.80 20.43
C LYS A 179 20.63 2.93 21.01
N ARG A 180 19.82 2.63 22.01
CA ARG A 180 18.85 3.53 22.62
C ARG A 180 18.83 3.40 24.13
N ASP A 181 18.54 4.49 24.82
CA ASP A 181 18.54 4.52 26.28
C ASP A 181 17.17 4.24 26.92
N GLY A 182 16.14 3.91 26.12
CA GLY A 182 14.79 3.70 26.62
C GLY A 182 13.91 2.82 25.74
N LEU A 183 12.79 2.43 26.33
CA LEU A 183 11.77 1.64 25.65
C LEU A 183 10.99 2.51 24.64
N LEU A 184 10.53 1.88 23.56
CA LEU A 184 9.65 2.52 22.58
C LEU A 184 8.34 3.01 23.24
N ALA A 185 7.83 2.25 24.22
CA ALA A 185 6.64 2.62 24.98
C ALA A 185 6.74 4.00 25.66
N LEU A 186 7.96 4.51 25.89
CA LEU A 186 8.22 5.81 26.52
C LEU A 186 8.68 6.87 25.50
N ALA A 187 8.80 6.52 24.23
CA ALA A 187 9.16 7.45 23.18
C ALA A 187 8.03 8.43 22.88
N GLU A 188 8.40 9.66 22.51
CA GLU A 188 7.43 10.65 22.09
C GLU A 188 6.67 10.19 20.82
N TRP A 189 5.36 10.49 20.80
CA TRP A 189 4.55 10.27 19.60
C TRP A 189 5.11 11.10 18.44
N PRO A 190 5.02 10.61 17.17
CA PRO A 190 5.65 11.26 16.01
C PRO A 190 5.28 12.73 15.79
N LEU A 191 4.11 13.14 16.23
CA LEU A 191 3.70 14.53 16.25
C LEU A 191 4.21 15.16 17.54
N LYS A 192 5.15 16.08 17.45
CA LYS A 192 5.45 16.93 18.61
C LYS A 192 4.16 17.64 18.99
N ALA A 193 3.71 17.42 20.21
CA ALA A 193 2.71 18.29 20.80
C ALA A 193 3.25 19.73 20.74
N PRO A 194 2.45 20.73 20.34
CA PRO A 194 2.88 22.12 20.48
C PRO A 194 3.24 22.40 21.93
N ALA A 195 4.20 23.26 22.13
CA ALA A 195 4.63 23.69 23.44
C ALA A 195 3.42 24.10 24.27
N ALA A 196 3.21 23.43 25.39
CA ALA A 196 2.17 23.57 26.40
C ALA A 196 0.73 23.77 25.91
N PRO A 197 -0.25 22.99 26.39
CA PRO A 197 -1.63 23.24 26.07
C PRO A 197 -2.00 24.67 26.50
N MET A 198 -2.49 25.48 25.55
CA MET A 198 -3.12 26.74 25.93
C MET A 198 -4.42 26.39 26.65
N ILE A 199 -4.47 26.67 27.92
CA ILE A 199 -5.71 26.62 28.69
C ILE A 199 -6.50 27.86 28.26
N GLU A 200 -7.42 27.72 27.33
CA GLU A 200 -8.45 28.74 27.16
C GLU A 200 -9.34 28.66 28.40
N THR A 201 -9.16 29.63 29.27
CA THR A 201 -10.05 29.81 30.41
C THR A 201 -11.47 29.97 29.87
N ALA A 202 -12.33 29.08 30.31
CA ALA A 202 -13.75 29.09 30.03
C ALA A 202 -14.32 30.52 30.18
N ILE A 203 -15.34 30.78 29.35
CA ILE A 203 -16.14 32.01 29.31
C ILE A 203 -16.23 32.64 30.69
N ALA A 204 -15.69 33.84 30.84
CA ALA A 204 -15.68 34.56 32.08
C ALA A 204 -17.12 34.71 32.60
N GLY A 205 -17.46 34.01 33.68
CA GLY A 205 -18.73 34.11 34.37
C GLY A 205 -19.50 32.81 34.63
N ASP A 206 -19.04 31.66 34.16
CA ASP A 206 -19.68 30.38 34.49
C ASP A 206 -18.82 29.57 35.47
N PRO A 207 -19.26 29.45 36.76
CA PRO A 207 -18.49 28.74 37.80
C PRO A 207 -18.47 27.19 37.59
N LEU A 208 -19.19 26.66 36.61
CA LEU A 208 -19.21 25.23 36.26
C LEU A 208 -18.50 24.91 34.92
N ALA A 209 -17.96 25.93 34.26
CA ALA A 209 -17.23 25.72 33.00
C ALA A 209 -15.90 25.00 33.26
N MET A 210 -15.83 23.77 32.81
CA MET A 210 -14.57 22.99 32.78
C MET A 210 -13.58 23.64 31.81
N PRO A 211 -12.30 23.78 32.18
CA PRO A 211 -11.30 24.30 31.26
C PRO A 211 -11.21 23.41 30.03
N VAL A 212 -11.45 23.99 28.86
CA VAL A 212 -11.25 23.29 27.57
C VAL A 212 -9.75 23.33 27.30
N ILE A 213 -9.12 22.17 27.36
CA ILE A 213 -7.73 22.02 26.93
C ILE A 213 -7.73 21.99 25.39
N VAL A 214 -7.46 23.12 24.77
CA VAL A 214 -7.22 23.20 23.34
C VAL A 214 -5.78 22.72 23.10
N VAL A 215 -5.63 21.50 22.62
CA VAL A 215 -4.34 21.02 22.08
C VAL A 215 -4.25 21.58 20.66
N PRO A 216 -3.34 22.55 20.37
CA PRO A 216 -3.19 23.07 19.03
C PRO A 216 -2.85 21.93 18.07
N ALA A 217 -3.40 21.98 16.84
CA ALA A 217 -3.09 21.00 15.83
C ALA A 217 -1.58 21.01 15.54
N PRO A 218 -0.93 19.85 15.52
CA PRO A 218 0.51 19.77 15.31
C PRO A 218 0.94 20.39 13.99
N GLU A 219 2.05 21.13 13.99
CA GLU A 219 2.59 21.76 12.79
C GLU A 219 3.23 20.72 11.84
N ILE A 220 2.40 19.97 11.14
CA ILE A 220 2.87 19.00 10.09
C ILE A 220 3.20 19.72 8.79
N LYS A 221 2.89 21.01 8.67
CA LYS A 221 3.10 21.79 7.44
C LYS A 221 4.54 21.75 6.90
N GLN A 222 5.53 21.61 7.79
CA GLN A 222 6.94 21.54 7.40
C GLN A 222 7.33 20.31 6.56
N PHE A 223 6.51 19.24 6.58
CA PHE A 223 6.74 18.01 5.80
C PHE A 223 5.83 17.92 4.57
N SER A 224 5.01 18.94 4.30
CA SER A 224 4.14 18.93 3.12
C SER A 224 4.96 19.26 1.89
N ASP A 225 5.11 18.28 0.99
CA ASP A 225 5.77 18.45 -0.32
C ASP A 225 4.89 17.90 -1.45
N PRO A 226 3.90 18.69 -1.92
CA PRO A 226 3.04 18.30 -3.02
C PRO A 226 3.79 18.05 -4.34
N ALA A 227 4.95 18.68 -4.52
CA ALA A 227 5.75 18.48 -5.74
C ALA A 227 6.43 17.10 -5.74
N ALA A 228 6.99 16.69 -4.61
CA ALA A 228 7.54 15.35 -4.45
C ALA A 228 6.44 14.27 -4.55
N GLU A 229 5.25 14.51 -3.97
CA GLU A 229 4.09 13.62 -4.13
C GLU A 229 3.66 13.52 -5.59
N ALA A 230 3.56 14.64 -6.31
CA ALA A 230 3.18 14.63 -7.72
C ALA A 230 4.19 13.88 -8.60
N GLU A 231 5.49 14.01 -8.32
CA GLU A 231 6.54 13.31 -9.07
C GLU A 231 6.58 11.81 -8.79
N ILE A 232 6.68 11.43 -7.52
CA ILE A 232 6.78 10.02 -7.13
C ILE A 232 5.44 9.30 -7.35
N GLY A 233 4.31 9.96 -7.10
CA GLY A 233 3.00 9.40 -7.39
C GLY A 233 2.80 9.12 -8.89
N TRP A 234 3.23 10.02 -9.78
CA TRP A 234 3.25 9.78 -11.21
C TRP A 234 4.11 8.56 -11.57
N LEU A 235 5.32 8.46 -11.02
CA LEU A 235 6.22 7.33 -11.24
C LEU A 235 5.59 5.99 -10.82
N ILE A 236 4.99 5.95 -9.63
CA ILE A 236 4.33 4.77 -9.08
C ILE A 236 3.14 4.35 -9.94
N GLU A 237 2.29 5.29 -10.33
CA GLU A 237 1.13 5.02 -11.17
C GLU A 237 1.53 4.53 -12.55
N LEU A 238 2.56 5.14 -13.17
CA LEU A 238 3.07 4.70 -14.46
C LEU A 238 3.61 3.28 -14.42
N ILE A 239 4.48 2.96 -13.45
CA ILE A 239 5.01 1.60 -13.28
C ILE A 239 3.88 0.60 -13.00
N SER A 240 2.90 0.97 -12.19
CA SER A 240 1.77 0.12 -11.85
C SER A 240 0.88 -0.14 -13.06
N ALA A 241 0.56 0.89 -13.85
CA ALA A 241 -0.23 0.77 -15.07
C ALA A 241 0.45 -0.15 -16.10
N ILE A 242 1.77 0.01 -16.28
CA ILE A 242 2.56 -0.85 -17.17
C ILE A 242 2.56 -2.30 -16.67
N ARG A 243 2.72 -2.53 -15.37
CA ARG A 243 2.69 -3.89 -14.80
C ARG A 243 1.30 -4.54 -14.94
N SER A 244 0.22 -3.78 -14.74
CA SER A 244 -1.15 -4.27 -14.96
C SER A 244 -1.37 -4.66 -16.41
N MET A 245 -1.01 -3.80 -17.35
CA MET A 245 -1.09 -4.08 -18.78
C MET A 245 -0.30 -5.34 -19.16
N ARG A 246 0.94 -5.49 -18.65
CA ARG A 246 1.74 -6.70 -18.86
C ARG A 246 1.03 -7.96 -18.37
N ALA A 247 0.44 -7.90 -17.17
CA ALA A 247 -0.27 -9.04 -16.59
C ALA A 247 -1.55 -9.38 -17.39
N GLU A 248 -2.32 -8.38 -17.78
CA GLU A 248 -3.55 -8.52 -18.56
C GLU A 248 -3.28 -9.13 -19.95
N MET A 249 -2.20 -8.71 -20.58
CA MET A 249 -1.78 -9.20 -21.90
C MET A 249 -0.84 -10.41 -21.83
N ASN A 250 -0.65 -10.99 -20.64
CA ASN A 250 0.20 -12.16 -20.40
C ASN A 250 1.60 -12.04 -21.02
N ILE A 251 2.19 -10.84 -20.99
CA ILE A 251 3.53 -10.59 -21.52
C ILE A 251 4.58 -11.25 -20.62
N PRO A 252 5.45 -12.11 -21.16
CA PRO A 252 6.46 -12.81 -20.37
C PRO A 252 7.34 -11.83 -19.57
N PRO A 253 7.72 -12.15 -18.31
CA PRO A 253 8.53 -11.26 -17.48
C PRO A 253 9.88 -10.86 -18.09
N ALA A 254 10.46 -11.69 -18.94
CA ALA A 254 11.73 -11.44 -19.61
C ALA A 254 11.62 -10.47 -20.79
N THR A 255 10.42 -10.26 -21.33
CA THR A 255 10.20 -9.39 -22.49
C THR A 255 10.38 -7.93 -22.09
N LEU A 256 11.28 -7.23 -22.78
CA LEU A 256 11.46 -5.79 -22.70
C LEU A 256 10.73 -5.13 -23.87
N PHE A 257 10.11 -3.98 -23.64
CA PHE A 257 9.50 -3.17 -24.69
C PHE A 257 9.81 -1.69 -24.47
N PRO A 258 9.81 -0.88 -25.54
CA PRO A 258 10.04 0.55 -25.43
C PRO A 258 8.83 1.24 -24.80
N LEU A 259 9.09 2.39 -24.15
CA LEU A 259 8.08 3.31 -23.67
C LEU A 259 8.20 4.62 -24.46
N VAL A 260 7.09 5.12 -24.96
CA VAL A 260 7.01 6.43 -25.61
C VAL A 260 6.08 7.33 -24.81
N LEU A 261 6.60 8.42 -24.24
CA LEU A 261 5.80 9.44 -23.56
C LEU A 261 5.33 10.45 -24.62
N VAL A 262 4.02 10.52 -24.82
CA VAL A 262 3.40 11.27 -25.92
C VAL A 262 3.03 12.67 -25.45
N GLY A 263 3.48 13.70 -26.21
CA GLY A 263 3.19 15.10 -25.89
C GLY A 263 3.76 15.56 -24.54
N ALA A 264 4.80 14.88 -24.04
CA ALA A 264 5.36 15.11 -22.72
C ALA A 264 5.87 16.53 -22.54
N SER A 265 5.45 17.20 -21.47
CA SER A 265 5.95 18.50 -21.05
C SER A 265 7.44 18.42 -20.66
N THR A 266 8.11 19.57 -20.57
CA THR A 266 9.51 19.65 -20.12
C THR A 266 9.68 19.03 -18.73
N ASP A 267 8.72 19.21 -17.84
CA ASP A 267 8.72 18.65 -16.48
C ASP A 267 8.65 17.12 -16.53
N ILE A 268 7.74 16.54 -17.29
CA ILE A 268 7.62 15.09 -17.48
C ILE A 268 8.87 14.50 -18.11
N LYS A 269 9.48 15.16 -19.08
CA LYS A 269 10.76 14.73 -19.67
C LYS A 269 11.85 14.65 -18.59
N SER A 270 11.99 15.70 -17.79
CA SER A 270 12.97 15.76 -16.71
C SER A 270 12.74 14.65 -15.64
N ARG A 271 11.48 14.38 -15.30
CA ARG A 271 11.12 13.26 -14.40
C ARG A 271 11.48 11.90 -15.00
N ALA A 272 11.12 11.69 -16.27
CA ALA A 272 11.40 10.45 -16.98
C ALA A 272 12.91 10.19 -17.10
N GLU A 273 13.70 11.21 -17.37
CA GLU A 273 15.16 11.11 -17.39
C GLU A 273 15.73 10.77 -16.02
N ARG A 274 15.29 11.46 -14.96
CA ARG A 274 15.73 11.22 -13.58
C ARG A 274 15.44 9.80 -13.11
N TRP A 275 14.28 9.26 -13.45
CA TRP A 275 13.81 7.96 -13.01
C TRP A 275 13.96 6.86 -14.06
N SER A 276 14.68 7.10 -15.16
CA SER A 276 14.83 6.18 -16.28
C SER A 276 15.25 4.76 -15.85
N ASP A 277 16.32 4.65 -15.06
CA ASP A 277 16.85 3.36 -14.63
C ASP A 277 15.84 2.60 -13.72
N VAL A 278 15.15 3.33 -12.87
CA VAL A 278 14.11 2.79 -12.00
C VAL A 278 12.95 2.26 -12.82
N MET A 279 12.45 3.04 -13.78
CA MET A 279 11.37 2.65 -14.68
C MET A 279 11.75 1.43 -15.51
N LYS A 280 12.93 1.44 -16.13
CA LYS A 280 13.46 0.30 -16.90
C LYS A 280 13.51 -0.97 -16.06
N ARG A 281 14.02 -0.88 -14.85
CA ARG A 281 14.12 -2.02 -13.93
C ARG A 281 12.76 -2.50 -13.44
N LEU A 282 11.92 -1.60 -12.92
CA LEU A 282 10.68 -1.98 -12.22
C LEU A 282 9.52 -2.29 -13.18
N ALA A 283 9.45 -1.65 -14.34
CA ALA A 283 8.44 -1.91 -15.36
C ALA A 283 8.92 -2.83 -16.49
N ARG A 284 10.21 -3.28 -16.44
CA ARG A 284 10.82 -4.10 -17.49
C ARG A 284 10.77 -3.43 -18.86
N LEU A 285 11.24 -2.20 -18.91
CA LEU A 285 11.32 -1.41 -20.14
C LEU A 285 12.70 -1.53 -20.78
N GLY A 286 12.72 -1.42 -22.11
CA GLY A 286 13.88 -1.11 -22.91
C GLY A 286 14.14 0.39 -22.94
N ASP A 287 14.05 0.99 -24.12
CA ASP A 287 14.27 2.42 -24.26
C ASP A 287 13.04 3.24 -23.87
N ILE A 288 13.31 4.44 -23.34
CA ILE A 288 12.29 5.46 -23.04
C ILE A 288 12.53 6.61 -23.98
N SER A 289 11.51 7.02 -24.71
CA SER A 289 11.57 8.09 -25.71
C SER A 289 10.37 9.03 -25.62
N PHE A 290 10.42 10.11 -26.37
CA PHE A 290 9.37 11.13 -26.41
C PHE A 290 8.92 11.34 -27.84
N ALA A 291 7.62 11.54 -28.05
CA ALA A 291 7.04 11.81 -29.37
C ALA A 291 5.80 12.70 -29.24
N ASP A 292 5.42 13.36 -30.33
CA ASP A 292 4.19 14.16 -30.37
C ASP A 292 2.94 13.31 -30.58
N ARG A 293 3.12 12.09 -31.09
CA ARG A 293 2.03 11.12 -31.35
C ARG A 293 2.45 9.72 -30.93
N ALA A 294 1.48 8.92 -30.51
CA ALA A 294 1.71 7.52 -30.24
C ALA A 294 2.10 6.77 -31.51
N PRO A 295 3.11 5.90 -31.46
CA PRO A 295 3.44 5.02 -32.58
C PRO A 295 2.27 4.08 -32.91
N ASP A 296 2.14 3.72 -34.18
CA ASP A 296 1.14 2.71 -34.62
C ASP A 296 1.38 1.37 -33.93
N GLY A 297 0.30 0.70 -33.56
CA GLY A 297 0.38 -0.56 -32.85
C GLY A 297 0.85 -0.43 -31.39
N SER A 298 0.54 0.70 -30.74
CA SER A 298 0.84 0.94 -29.32
C SER A 298 -0.40 0.82 -28.45
N VAL A 299 -0.25 0.20 -27.28
CA VAL A 299 -1.19 0.37 -26.16
C VAL A 299 -0.93 1.72 -25.51
N GLN A 300 -1.97 2.50 -25.32
CA GLN A 300 -1.88 3.80 -24.65
C GLN A 300 -2.42 3.70 -23.22
N LEU A 301 -1.64 4.19 -22.27
CA LEU A 301 -1.99 4.27 -20.85
C LEU A 301 -2.09 5.75 -20.48
N LEU A 302 -3.17 6.13 -19.83
CA LEU A 302 -3.35 7.49 -19.30
C LEU A 302 -2.95 7.49 -17.81
N VAL A 303 -1.94 8.29 -17.48
CA VAL A 303 -1.40 8.39 -16.11
C VAL A 303 -1.32 9.86 -15.71
N ARG A 304 -2.14 10.29 -14.77
CA ARG A 304 -2.25 11.69 -14.30
C ARG A 304 -2.36 12.71 -15.45
N GLY A 305 -3.10 12.35 -16.50
CA GLY A 305 -3.29 13.21 -17.69
C GLY A 305 -2.21 13.08 -18.76
N GLU A 306 -1.13 12.35 -18.52
CA GLU A 306 -0.07 12.07 -19.47
C GLU A 306 -0.30 10.75 -20.20
N VAL A 307 0.04 10.71 -21.50
CA VAL A 307 -0.13 9.51 -22.32
C VAL A 307 1.20 8.76 -22.43
N ALA A 308 1.20 7.51 -21.96
CA ALA A 308 2.30 6.58 -22.09
C ALA A 308 1.94 5.53 -23.15
N ALA A 309 2.62 5.52 -24.29
CA ALA A 309 2.40 4.58 -25.37
C ALA A 309 3.45 3.45 -25.32
N ILE A 310 2.97 2.22 -25.44
CA ILE A 310 3.81 1.01 -25.43
C ILE A 310 3.62 0.32 -26.77
N PRO A 311 4.60 0.43 -27.70
CA PRO A 311 4.57 -0.29 -28.96
C PRO A 311 4.68 -1.78 -28.72
N LEU A 312 3.66 -2.55 -29.10
CA LEU A 312 3.64 -4.00 -28.95
C LEU A 312 3.81 -4.74 -30.28
N LYS A 313 3.74 -4.04 -31.38
CA LYS A 313 3.94 -4.60 -32.72
C LYS A 313 5.34 -5.20 -32.84
N GLY A 314 5.43 -6.48 -33.12
CA GLY A 314 6.70 -7.21 -33.20
C GLY A 314 7.30 -7.63 -31.85
N VAL A 315 6.68 -7.24 -30.73
CA VAL A 315 7.08 -7.66 -29.37
C VAL A 315 6.27 -8.88 -28.92
N ILE A 316 4.99 -8.90 -29.25
CA ILE A 316 4.09 -10.03 -29.00
C ILE A 316 3.34 -10.40 -30.27
N ASP A 317 2.92 -11.67 -30.37
CA ASP A 317 2.01 -12.14 -31.41
C ASP A 317 0.57 -11.72 -31.02
N LEU A 318 0.14 -10.59 -31.55
CA LEU A 318 -1.18 -10.02 -31.26
C LEU A 318 -2.32 -10.96 -31.70
N ALA A 319 -2.13 -11.73 -32.76
CA ALA A 319 -3.14 -12.67 -33.23
C ALA A 319 -3.28 -13.87 -32.30
N ALA A 320 -2.16 -14.43 -31.84
CA ALA A 320 -2.15 -15.51 -30.87
C ALA A 320 -2.74 -15.06 -29.52
N GLU A 321 -2.41 -13.85 -29.09
CA GLU A 321 -2.92 -13.28 -27.84
C GLU A 321 -4.44 -13.03 -27.90
N LYS A 322 -4.94 -12.53 -29.02
CA LYS A 322 -6.39 -12.39 -29.24
C LYS A 322 -7.11 -13.73 -29.12
N VAL A 323 -6.59 -14.76 -29.78
CA VAL A 323 -7.17 -16.13 -29.71
C VAL A 323 -7.16 -16.66 -28.27
N ARG A 324 -6.11 -16.38 -27.50
CA ARG A 324 -6.02 -16.76 -26.10
C ARG A 324 -7.10 -16.05 -25.25
N LEU A 325 -7.21 -14.73 -25.39
CA LEU A 325 -8.20 -13.93 -24.67
C LEU A 325 -9.63 -14.33 -25.03
N ASP A 326 -9.93 -14.60 -26.29
CA ASP A 326 -11.24 -15.08 -26.74
C ASP A 326 -11.60 -16.43 -26.08
N LYS A 327 -10.63 -17.35 -25.94
CA LYS A 327 -10.84 -18.60 -25.20
C LYS A 327 -11.08 -18.39 -23.72
N GLU A 328 -10.33 -17.49 -23.08
CA GLU A 328 -10.54 -17.17 -21.68
C GLU A 328 -11.88 -16.47 -21.43
N LEU A 329 -12.33 -15.62 -22.35
CA LEU A 329 -13.65 -15.00 -22.31
C LEU A 329 -14.76 -16.05 -22.36
N ALA A 330 -14.65 -17.00 -23.32
CA ALA A 330 -15.61 -18.08 -23.44
C ALA A 330 -15.67 -18.96 -22.17
N LYS A 331 -14.52 -19.17 -21.52
CA LYS A 331 -14.46 -19.89 -20.24
C LYS A 331 -15.12 -19.11 -19.10
N ALA A 332 -14.86 -17.81 -18.98
CA ALA A 332 -15.49 -16.95 -17.98
C ALA A 332 -17.02 -16.91 -18.17
N ASP A 333 -17.50 -16.80 -19.42
CA ASP A 333 -18.92 -16.84 -19.73
C ASP A 333 -19.57 -18.20 -19.37
N ALA A 334 -18.86 -19.31 -19.59
CA ALA A 334 -19.35 -20.64 -19.21
C ALA A 334 -19.39 -20.79 -17.67
N ASP A 335 -18.41 -20.25 -16.95
CA ASP A 335 -18.38 -20.26 -15.49
C ASP A 335 -19.56 -19.46 -14.92
N ILE A 336 -19.82 -18.23 -15.44
CA ILE A 336 -20.95 -17.40 -15.05
C ILE A 336 -22.27 -18.14 -15.31
N LYS A 337 -22.47 -18.68 -16.52
CA LYS A 337 -23.69 -19.44 -16.86
C LYS A 337 -23.92 -20.62 -15.94
N ARG A 338 -22.86 -21.35 -15.58
CA ARG A 338 -22.94 -22.50 -14.68
C ARG A 338 -23.37 -22.09 -13.26
N VAL A 339 -22.83 -20.98 -12.77
CA VAL A 339 -23.18 -20.46 -11.44
C VAL A 339 -24.59 -19.87 -11.45
N ASP A 340 -24.96 -19.11 -12.48
CA ASP A 340 -26.31 -18.56 -12.65
C ASP A 340 -27.38 -19.66 -12.73
N ALA A 341 -27.08 -20.77 -13.44
CA ALA A 341 -27.99 -21.91 -13.48
C ALA A 341 -28.20 -22.56 -12.09
N LYS A 342 -27.17 -22.58 -11.25
CA LYS A 342 -27.28 -23.07 -9.87
C LYS A 342 -28.08 -22.10 -9.00
N LEU A 343 -27.77 -20.80 -9.05
CA LEU A 343 -28.44 -19.77 -8.26
C LEU A 343 -29.90 -19.54 -8.73
N GLY A 344 -30.21 -19.80 -10.00
CA GLY A 344 -31.55 -19.75 -10.57
C GLY A 344 -32.40 -21.00 -10.28
N ASN A 345 -31.81 -22.05 -9.72
CA ASN A 345 -32.55 -23.26 -9.36
C ASN A 345 -33.19 -23.08 -7.97
N GLU A 346 -34.51 -22.82 -7.95
CA GLU A 346 -35.27 -22.61 -6.71
C GLU A 346 -35.10 -23.75 -5.68
N LYS A 347 -35.03 -25.02 -6.15
CA LYS A 347 -34.82 -26.16 -5.25
C LYS A 347 -33.42 -26.17 -4.64
N PHE A 348 -32.43 -25.72 -5.38
CA PHE A 348 -31.07 -25.60 -4.86
C PHE A 348 -31.00 -24.47 -3.81
N VAL A 349 -31.53 -23.30 -4.13
CA VAL A 349 -31.53 -22.12 -3.23
C VAL A 349 -32.33 -22.38 -1.94
N ALA A 350 -33.44 -23.12 -2.04
CA ALA A 350 -34.29 -23.42 -0.87
C ALA A 350 -33.67 -24.46 0.07
N ASN A 351 -32.79 -25.35 -0.44
CA ASN A 351 -32.28 -26.49 0.35
C ASN A 351 -30.76 -26.37 0.66
N ALA A 352 -30.02 -25.52 -0.02
CA ALA A 352 -28.60 -25.34 0.22
C ALA A 352 -28.35 -24.48 1.46
N PRO A 353 -27.33 -24.78 2.27
CA PRO A 353 -26.87 -23.88 3.33
C PRO A 353 -26.52 -22.49 2.77
N GLU A 354 -26.79 -21.44 3.55
CA GLU A 354 -26.52 -20.03 3.16
C GLU A 354 -25.04 -19.84 2.74
N GLU A 355 -24.12 -20.52 3.43
CA GLU A 355 -22.68 -20.52 3.10
C GLU A 355 -22.39 -21.01 1.68
N VAL A 356 -23.11 -22.02 1.20
CA VAL A 356 -22.94 -22.57 -0.15
C VAL A 356 -23.51 -21.61 -1.20
N ILE A 357 -24.57 -20.91 -0.88
CA ILE A 357 -25.15 -19.88 -1.74
C ILE A 357 -24.21 -18.70 -1.86
N ASP A 358 -23.63 -18.25 -0.74
CA ASP A 358 -22.67 -17.14 -0.72
C ASP A 358 -21.40 -17.51 -1.46
N GLU A 359 -20.89 -18.73 -1.31
CA GLU A 359 -19.75 -19.23 -2.11
C GLU A 359 -20.04 -19.22 -3.63
N GLN A 360 -21.27 -19.55 -4.05
CA GLN A 360 -21.64 -19.45 -5.46
C GLN A 360 -21.73 -17.99 -5.92
N ARG A 361 -22.23 -17.07 -5.08
CA ARG A 361 -22.24 -15.63 -5.38
C ARG A 361 -20.82 -15.08 -5.52
N GLU A 362 -19.92 -15.41 -4.59
CA GLU A 362 -18.50 -15.02 -4.69
C GLU A 362 -17.86 -15.53 -5.97
N LYS A 363 -18.08 -16.79 -6.36
CA LYS A 363 -17.59 -17.35 -7.61
C LYS A 363 -18.15 -16.64 -8.85
N ARG A 364 -19.40 -16.19 -8.80
CA ARG A 364 -20.02 -15.39 -9.85
C ARG A 364 -19.30 -14.04 -9.99
N ASP A 365 -19.15 -13.33 -8.86
CA ASP A 365 -18.52 -12.01 -8.82
C ASP A 365 -17.05 -12.07 -9.30
N GLU A 366 -16.32 -13.11 -8.91
CA GLU A 366 -14.96 -13.36 -9.39
C GLU A 366 -14.92 -13.62 -10.91
N ALA A 367 -15.87 -14.40 -11.43
CA ALA A 367 -15.95 -14.69 -12.87
C ALA A 367 -16.37 -13.45 -13.68
N GLU A 368 -17.27 -12.61 -13.16
CA GLU A 368 -17.64 -11.32 -13.77
C GLU A 368 -16.47 -10.32 -13.77
N ALA A 369 -15.75 -10.21 -12.66
CA ALA A 369 -14.56 -9.36 -12.56
C ALA A 369 -13.46 -9.82 -13.55
N ARG A 370 -13.25 -11.14 -13.68
CA ARG A 370 -12.33 -11.72 -14.66
C ARG A 370 -12.78 -11.41 -16.10
N LYS A 371 -14.06 -11.57 -16.41
CA LYS A 371 -14.65 -11.24 -17.72
C LYS A 371 -14.43 -9.77 -18.06
N ALA A 372 -14.68 -8.85 -17.14
CA ALA A 372 -14.48 -7.43 -17.35
C ALA A 372 -13.02 -7.09 -17.73
N LYS A 373 -12.06 -7.66 -17.02
CA LYS A 373 -10.62 -7.50 -17.33
C LYS A 373 -10.25 -8.05 -18.70
N ILE A 374 -10.80 -9.21 -19.09
CA ILE A 374 -10.53 -9.81 -20.41
C ILE A 374 -11.10 -8.91 -21.52
N LEU A 375 -12.30 -8.36 -21.35
CA LEU A 375 -12.90 -7.45 -22.32
C LEU A 375 -12.08 -6.17 -22.48
N GLU A 376 -11.57 -5.61 -21.38
CA GLU A 376 -10.68 -4.45 -21.42
C GLU A 376 -9.38 -4.76 -22.17
N ALA A 377 -8.77 -5.92 -21.93
CA ALA A 377 -7.58 -6.37 -22.66
C ALA A 377 -7.84 -6.56 -24.16
N LEU A 378 -9.00 -7.13 -24.53
CA LEU A 378 -9.42 -7.27 -25.93
C LEU A 378 -9.65 -5.94 -26.63
N GLU A 379 -10.20 -4.94 -25.92
CA GLU A 379 -10.37 -3.58 -26.46
C GLU A 379 -9.02 -2.93 -26.73
N ARG A 380 -8.10 -3.00 -25.77
CA ARG A 380 -6.71 -2.52 -25.96
C ARG A 380 -5.99 -3.20 -27.13
N LEU A 381 -6.25 -4.50 -27.37
CA LEU A 381 -5.69 -5.21 -28.50
C LEU A 381 -6.24 -4.72 -29.86
N LYS A 382 -7.50 -4.29 -29.92
CA LYS A 382 -8.07 -3.72 -31.15
C LYS A 382 -7.41 -2.40 -31.52
N ASP A 383 -7.05 -1.59 -30.50
CA ASP A 383 -6.39 -0.31 -30.72
C ASP A 383 -4.94 -0.47 -31.22
N VAL A 384 -4.38 -1.67 -31.08
CA VAL A 384 -3.00 -2.03 -31.43
C VAL A 384 -2.91 -2.76 -32.79
N ALA A 385 -3.99 -3.38 -33.23
CA ALA A 385 -4.05 -4.18 -34.46
C ALA A 385 -4.28 -3.29 -35.69
#